data_6701c253e48c15a5538640592fe605de
#
_entry.id   6701c253e48c15a5538640592fe605de
#
_cell.length_a   1.000
_cell.length_b   1.000
_cell.length_c   1.000
_cell.angle_alpha   90.00
_cell.angle_beta   90.00
_cell.angle_gamma   90.00
#
_symmetry.space_group_name_H-M   'P 1'
#
loop_
_entity.id
_entity.type
_entity.pdbx_description
1 polymer ?
#
loop_
_entity_poly.entity_id
_entity_poly.type
_entity_poly.pdbx_seq_one_letter_code
_entity_poly.pdbx_strand_id
1 'polypeptide(L)'
;MQVTVVDFAKDRIVYNMTGCTKEELDNKLNLFFTSQGYKVKKAEGESTTFEKGNRVLRLLLGAFVKYHKQTVTIKNEGELYSVMLHRDSSGMSGGLIGMNQVKKEFSRLGDAFKEYFK
;
A
#
# COMPACT_ATOMS: atom_id res chain seq x y z
N MET A 1 16.60 -10.05 5.87
CA MET A 1 15.57 -9.78 4.85
C MET A 1 16.16 -8.92 3.73
N GLN A 2 16.01 -9.38 2.50
CA GLN A 2 16.45 -8.61 1.34
C GLN A 2 15.24 -8.24 0.49
N VAL A 3 15.24 -7.02 -0.03
CA VAL A 3 14.15 -6.48 -0.83
C VAL A 3 14.71 -6.02 -2.18
N THR A 4 14.09 -6.49 -3.27
CA THR A 4 14.44 -6.09 -4.62
C THR A 4 13.19 -5.57 -5.32
N VAL A 5 13.27 -4.39 -5.93
CA VAL A 5 12.17 -3.85 -6.73
C VAL A 5 12.22 -4.55 -8.09
N VAL A 6 11.10 -5.19 -8.46
CA VAL A 6 10.99 -5.95 -9.72
C VAL A 6 10.27 -5.14 -10.78
N ASP A 7 9.21 -4.43 -10.38
CA ASP A 7 8.39 -3.64 -11.29
C ASP A 7 7.92 -2.39 -10.58
N PHE A 8 7.94 -1.26 -11.26
CA PHE A 8 7.48 0.01 -10.74
C PHE A 8 6.61 0.68 -11.78
N ALA A 9 5.31 0.72 -11.52
CA ALA A 9 4.33 1.35 -12.40
C ALA A 9 3.59 2.45 -11.63
N LYS A 10 2.75 3.21 -12.33
CA LYS A 10 2.02 4.32 -11.73
C LYS A 10 1.05 3.91 -10.62
N ASP A 11 0.53 2.68 -10.69
CA ASP A 11 -0.50 2.19 -9.80
C ASP A 11 -0.09 0.95 -9.01
N ARG A 12 1.12 0.43 -9.24
CA ARG A 12 1.59 -0.76 -8.54
C ARG A 12 3.11 -0.80 -8.47
N ILE A 13 3.60 -1.41 -7.41
CA ILE A 13 5.02 -1.68 -7.23
C ILE A 13 5.15 -3.14 -6.79
N VAL A 14 6.02 -3.89 -7.46
CA VAL A 14 6.25 -5.29 -7.11
C VAL A 14 7.65 -5.44 -6.53
N TYR A 15 7.71 -6.04 -5.34
CA TYR A 15 8.95 -6.33 -4.64
C TYR A 15 9.13 -7.83 -4.48
N ASN A 16 10.37 -8.29 -4.59
CA ASN A 16 10.73 -9.63 -4.15
C ASN A 16 11.42 -9.52 -2.80
N MET A 17 10.99 -10.33 -1.85
CA MET A 17 11.55 -10.34 -0.50
C MET A 17 12.02 -11.74 -0.13
N THR A 18 13.24 -11.83 0.39
CA THR A 18 13.85 -13.07 0.81
C THR A 18 14.37 -12.97 2.24
N GLY A 19 14.67 -14.12 2.86
CA GLY A 19 15.28 -14.14 4.18
C GLY A 19 14.30 -13.84 5.31
N CYS A 20 13.02 -14.12 5.13
CA CYS A 20 12.01 -13.91 6.16
C CYS A 20 10.92 -14.97 6.08
N THR A 21 10.19 -15.15 7.19
CA THR A 21 8.98 -15.97 7.21
C THR A 21 7.77 -15.13 6.83
N LYS A 22 6.68 -15.80 6.50
CA LYS A 22 5.42 -15.11 6.19
C LYS A 22 4.95 -14.28 7.39
N GLU A 23 5.10 -14.82 8.60
CA GLU A 23 4.70 -14.14 9.82
C GLU A 23 5.53 -12.87 10.05
N GLU A 24 6.85 -12.95 9.88
CA GLU A 24 7.73 -11.80 9.99
C GLU A 24 7.36 -10.73 8.97
N LEU A 25 7.07 -11.14 7.74
CA LEU A 25 6.69 -10.24 6.67
C LEU A 25 5.36 -9.55 6.98
N ASP A 26 4.35 -10.30 7.42
CA ASP A 26 3.05 -9.74 7.80
C ASP A 26 3.19 -8.71 8.92
N ASN A 27 3.98 -9.04 9.95
CA ASN A 27 4.21 -8.13 11.07
C ASN A 27 4.89 -6.84 10.62
N LYS A 28 5.91 -6.94 9.78
CA LYS A 28 6.63 -5.78 9.28
C LYS A 28 5.75 -4.90 8.39
N LEU A 29 4.91 -5.52 7.55
CA LEU A 29 3.97 -4.77 6.71
C LEU A 29 2.95 -4.02 7.56
N ASN A 30 2.40 -4.66 8.58
CA ASN A 30 1.46 -4.01 9.49
C ASN A 30 2.10 -2.83 10.21
N LEU A 31 3.30 -3.01 10.72
CA LEU A 31 4.05 -1.94 11.40
C LEU A 31 4.36 -0.79 10.45
N PHE A 32 4.76 -1.11 9.22
CA PHE A 32 5.04 -0.09 8.22
C PHE A 32 3.81 0.76 7.93
N PHE A 33 2.69 0.12 7.58
CA PHE A 33 1.47 0.87 7.25
C PHE A 33 0.93 1.64 8.43
N THR A 34 1.00 1.07 9.64
CA THR A 34 0.59 1.77 10.86
C THR A 34 1.45 3.02 11.07
N SER A 35 2.76 2.91 10.86
CA SER A 35 3.67 4.06 10.99
C SER A 35 3.39 5.16 9.98
N GLN A 36 2.79 4.81 8.84
CA GLN A 36 2.41 5.76 7.80
C GLN A 36 1.00 6.33 7.97
N GLY A 37 0.34 5.97 9.06
CA GLY A 37 -1.01 6.47 9.37
C GLY A 37 -2.14 5.65 8.76
N TYR A 38 -1.83 4.47 8.23
CA TYR A 38 -2.82 3.56 7.68
C TYR A 38 -3.33 2.58 8.73
N LYS A 39 -4.51 2.05 8.49
CA LYS A 39 -5.09 0.96 9.29
C LYS A 39 -5.65 -0.11 8.36
N VAL A 40 -5.77 -1.31 8.87
CA VAL A 40 -6.34 -2.43 8.10
C VAL A 40 -7.82 -2.17 7.91
N LYS A 41 -8.27 -2.19 6.67
CA LYS A 41 -9.69 -2.11 6.32
C LYS A 41 -10.26 -3.50 6.10
N LYS A 42 -9.52 -4.36 5.40
CA LYS A 42 -9.98 -5.68 4.99
C LYS A 42 -8.79 -6.59 4.73
N ALA A 43 -8.91 -7.84 5.14
CA ALA A 43 -7.90 -8.87 4.84
C ALA A 43 -8.62 -10.07 4.21
N GLU A 44 -8.19 -10.46 3.00
CA GLU A 44 -8.76 -11.58 2.27
C GLU A 44 -7.66 -12.41 1.64
N GLY A 45 -7.48 -13.66 2.10
CA GLY A 45 -6.50 -14.56 1.53
C GLY A 45 -5.09 -13.95 1.54
N GLU A 46 -4.53 -13.77 0.36
CA GLU A 46 -3.19 -13.21 0.19
C GLU A 46 -3.16 -11.68 0.15
N SER A 47 -4.32 -11.04 0.19
CA SER A 47 -4.43 -9.59 0.04
C SER A 47 -4.91 -8.92 1.31
N THR A 48 -4.30 -7.79 1.65
CA THR A 48 -4.73 -6.94 2.76
C THR A 48 -4.89 -5.52 2.24
N THR A 49 -6.03 -4.91 2.53
CA THR A 49 -6.31 -3.52 2.15
C THR A 49 -6.14 -2.63 3.36
N PHE A 50 -5.33 -1.59 3.21
CA PHE A 50 -5.08 -0.57 4.22
C PHE A 50 -5.70 0.74 3.78
N GLU A 51 -6.23 1.50 4.74
CA GLU A 51 -6.81 2.81 4.45
C GLU A 51 -6.26 3.89 5.38
N LYS A 52 -6.22 5.11 4.86
CA LYS A 52 -5.81 6.30 5.59
C LYS A 52 -6.77 7.43 5.26
N GLY A 53 -7.28 8.09 6.29
CA GLY A 53 -8.26 9.16 6.15
C GLY A 53 -9.67 8.65 6.36
N ASN A 54 -10.66 9.49 6.03
CA ASN A 54 -12.08 9.20 6.23
C ASN A 54 -12.79 9.13 4.88
N ARG A 55 -13.21 7.93 4.50
CA ARG A 55 -13.88 7.70 3.23
C ARG A 55 -15.22 8.44 3.12
N VAL A 56 -15.98 8.47 4.21
CA VAL A 56 -17.29 9.11 4.22
C VAL A 56 -17.14 10.62 3.98
N LEU A 57 -16.22 11.25 4.72
CA LEU A 57 -15.95 12.67 4.52
C LEU A 57 -15.38 12.96 3.14
N ARG A 58 -14.54 12.06 2.60
CA ARG A 58 -14.01 12.20 1.24
C ARG A 58 -15.11 12.20 0.19
N LEU A 59 -16.09 11.32 0.35
CA LEU A 59 -17.23 11.25 -0.58
C LEU A 59 -18.11 12.48 -0.49
N LEU A 60 -18.24 13.08 0.71
CA LEU A 60 -19.06 14.26 0.92
C LEU A 60 -18.36 15.56 0.54
N LEU A 61 -17.06 15.67 0.85
CA LEU A 61 -16.30 16.92 0.70
C LEU A 61 -15.28 16.88 -0.44
N GLY A 62 -15.15 15.75 -1.12
CA GLY A 62 -14.26 15.61 -2.26
C GLY A 62 -12.78 15.76 -1.87
N ALA A 63 -12.03 16.52 -2.68
CA ALA A 63 -10.60 16.68 -2.54
C ALA A 63 -10.16 17.45 -1.29
N PHE A 64 -11.10 18.03 -0.56
CA PHE A 64 -10.79 18.75 0.68
C PHE A 64 -10.49 17.81 1.85
N VAL A 65 -10.85 16.54 1.73
CA VAL A 65 -10.56 15.51 2.73
C VAL A 65 -9.71 14.42 2.10
N LYS A 66 -8.54 14.17 2.67
CA LYS A 66 -7.63 13.15 2.15
C LYS A 66 -8.11 11.75 2.54
N TYR A 67 -8.19 10.87 1.54
CA TYR A 67 -8.48 9.46 1.74
C TYR A 67 -7.63 8.66 0.78
N HIS A 68 -6.91 7.68 1.32
CA HIS A 68 -6.03 6.81 0.54
C HIS A 68 -6.30 5.36 0.88
N LYS A 69 -6.23 4.52 -0.12
CA LYS A 69 -6.49 3.10 0.02
C LYS A 69 -5.45 2.32 -0.81
N GLN A 70 -4.74 1.43 -0.14
CA GLN A 70 -3.69 0.64 -0.76
C GLN A 70 -3.95 -0.83 -0.48
N THR A 71 -3.68 -1.68 -1.45
CA THR A 71 -3.81 -3.13 -1.31
C THR A 71 -2.44 -3.77 -1.43
N VAL A 72 -2.11 -4.65 -0.49
CA VAL A 72 -0.88 -5.43 -0.51
C VAL A 72 -1.25 -6.88 -0.76
N THR A 73 -0.69 -7.47 -1.81
CA THR A 73 -0.86 -8.88 -2.13
C THR A 73 0.48 -9.58 -1.99
N ILE A 74 0.52 -10.67 -1.21
CA ILE A 74 1.72 -11.44 -0.97
C ILE A 74 1.56 -12.82 -1.56
N LYS A 75 2.47 -13.19 -2.45
CA LYS A 75 2.49 -14.53 -3.05
C LYS A 75 3.79 -15.24 -2.67
N ASN A 76 3.66 -16.47 -2.22
CA ASN A 76 4.83 -17.32 -1.95
C ASN A 76 5.29 -17.93 -3.26
N GLU A 77 6.51 -17.60 -3.67
CA GLU A 77 7.11 -18.14 -4.89
C GLU A 77 8.42 -18.88 -4.55
N GLY A 78 8.29 -20.04 -3.90
CA GLY A 78 9.44 -20.82 -3.47
C GLY A 78 10.13 -20.22 -2.26
N GLU A 79 11.38 -19.82 -2.41
CA GLU A 79 12.18 -19.25 -1.33
C GLU A 79 11.98 -17.74 -1.15
N LEU A 80 11.16 -17.13 -2.00
CA LEU A 80 10.90 -15.70 -1.92
C LEU A 80 9.41 -15.41 -1.84
N TYR A 81 9.10 -14.20 -1.39
CA TYR A 81 7.75 -13.67 -1.41
C TYR A 81 7.68 -12.54 -2.44
N SER A 82 6.67 -12.62 -3.31
CA SER A 82 6.36 -11.53 -4.21
C SER A 82 5.32 -10.64 -3.52
N VAL A 83 5.69 -9.41 -3.23
CA VAL A 83 4.84 -8.45 -2.55
C VAL A 83 4.45 -7.37 -3.54
N MET A 84 3.17 -7.29 -3.85
CA MET A 84 2.65 -6.26 -4.75
C MET A 84 1.92 -5.20 -3.94
N LEU A 85 2.42 -3.98 -3.98
CA LEU A 85 1.76 -2.81 -3.44
C LEU A 85 0.95 -2.18 -4.58
N HIS A 86 -0.36 -2.15 -4.42
CA HIS A 86 -1.28 -1.70 -5.46
C HIS A 86 -2.14 -0.55 -4.94
N ARG A 87 -2.19 0.54 -5.71
CA ARG A 87 -3.05 1.67 -5.40
C ARG A 87 -4.49 1.31 -5.73
N ASP A 88 -5.38 1.47 -4.76
CA ASP A 88 -6.81 1.25 -4.96
C ASP A 88 -7.49 2.62 -5.02
N SER A 89 -8.10 2.92 -6.15
CA SER A 89 -8.80 4.18 -6.37
C SER A 89 -10.31 4.09 -6.14
N SER A 90 -10.81 2.95 -5.69
CA SER A 90 -12.24 2.81 -5.39
C SER A 90 -12.65 3.72 -4.25
N GLY A 91 -13.80 4.37 -4.38
CA GLY A 91 -14.27 5.34 -3.39
C GLY A 91 -13.61 6.71 -3.49
N MET A 92 -12.78 6.94 -4.49
CA MET A 92 -12.15 8.23 -4.71
C MET A 92 -13.15 9.24 -5.30
N SER A 93 -13.05 10.48 -4.84
CA SER A 93 -13.81 11.60 -5.39
C SER A 93 -12.91 12.83 -5.39
N GLY A 94 -13.39 13.94 -5.94
CA GLY A 94 -12.62 15.18 -5.99
C GLY A 94 -11.91 15.43 -7.32
N GLY A 95 -12.22 14.68 -8.36
CA GLY A 95 -11.74 14.91 -9.73
C GLY A 95 -10.22 14.87 -9.87
N LEU A 96 -9.66 15.80 -10.65
CA LEU A 96 -8.23 15.86 -10.92
C LEU A 96 -7.40 16.15 -9.67
N ILE A 97 -7.91 16.96 -8.76
CA ILE A 97 -7.22 17.29 -7.51
C ILE A 97 -7.10 16.03 -6.64
N GLY A 98 -8.20 15.28 -6.54
CA GLY A 98 -8.21 14.02 -5.81
C GLY A 98 -7.26 12.98 -6.41
N MET A 99 -7.21 12.90 -7.74
CA MET A 99 -6.31 11.99 -8.44
C MET A 99 -4.84 12.36 -8.18
N ASN A 100 -4.51 13.65 -8.18
CA ASN A 100 -3.16 14.11 -7.87
C ASN A 100 -2.74 13.76 -6.44
N GLN A 101 -3.66 13.91 -5.49
CA GLN A 101 -3.41 13.50 -4.10
C GLN A 101 -3.09 12.03 -3.99
N VAL A 102 -3.85 11.18 -4.68
CA VAL A 102 -3.67 9.72 -4.66
C VAL A 102 -2.34 9.33 -5.29
N LYS A 103 -1.99 9.94 -6.42
CA LYS A 103 -0.72 9.67 -7.10
C LYS A 103 0.48 10.07 -6.25
N LYS A 104 0.43 11.24 -5.62
CA LYS A 104 1.51 11.72 -4.75
C LYS A 104 1.68 10.84 -3.53
N GLU A 105 0.58 10.43 -2.91
CA GLU A 105 0.62 9.56 -1.75
C GLU A 105 1.19 8.19 -2.11
N PHE A 106 0.80 7.63 -3.24
CA PHE A 106 1.32 6.34 -3.67
C PHE A 106 2.83 6.39 -3.91
N SER A 107 3.30 7.44 -4.56
CA SER A 107 4.73 7.64 -4.81
C SER A 107 5.50 7.81 -3.49
N ARG A 108 4.99 8.62 -2.58
CA ARG A 108 5.58 8.82 -1.25
C ARG A 108 5.63 7.50 -0.47
N LEU A 109 4.53 6.74 -0.51
CA LEU A 109 4.44 5.47 0.20
C LEU A 109 5.42 4.45 -0.36
N GLY A 110 5.58 4.41 -1.68
CA GLY A 110 6.55 3.54 -2.33
C GLY A 110 7.98 3.85 -1.91
N ASP A 111 8.34 5.12 -1.86
CA ASP A 111 9.66 5.54 -1.40
C ASP A 111 9.88 5.18 0.08
N ALA A 112 8.89 5.42 0.92
CA ALA A 112 8.94 5.07 2.34
C ALA A 112 9.05 3.56 2.56
N PHE A 113 8.33 2.79 1.77
CA PHE A 113 8.38 1.33 1.80
C PHE A 113 9.79 0.83 1.51
N LYS A 114 10.39 1.35 0.46
CA LYS A 114 11.75 1.00 0.05
C LYS A 114 12.77 1.29 1.16
N GLU A 115 12.65 2.43 1.81
CA GLU A 115 13.53 2.79 2.93
C GLU A 115 13.31 1.92 4.16
N TYR A 116 12.06 1.60 4.47
CA TYR A 116 11.72 0.81 5.64
C TYR A 116 12.24 -0.63 5.55
N PHE A 117 12.17 -1.23 4.37
CA PHE A 117 12.59 -2.61 4.12
C PHE A 117 14.04 -2.72 3.61
N LYS A 118 14.75 -1.63 3.60
CA LYS A 118 16.12 -1.58 3.13
C LYS A 118 17.08 -2.41 3.98
#